data_4b4a0e3ceb157892ceaa2c1f0b596ce3
#
_entry.id   4b4a0e3ceb157892ceaa2c1f0b596ce3
#
_cell.length_a   1.000
_cell.length_b   1.000
_cell.length_c   1.000
_cell.angle_alpha   90.00
_cell.angle_beta   90.00
_cell.angle_gamma   90.00
#
_symmetry.space_group_name_H-M   'P 1'
#
loop_
_entity.id
_entity.type
_entity.pdbx_description
1 polymer ?
#
loop_
_entity_poly.entity_id
_entity_poly.type
_entity_poly.pdbx_seq_one_letter_code
_entity_poly.pdbx_strand_id
1 'polypeptide(L)'
;MLFDALPKAYQGNRKIAVFISGGGTTLDNLIRHRQAEIEQGRLAPYEVATVISSSPLAGGLKFATQAQIPTQVVKFGMTEASLKAASAQAFEICRAADVSLVVLAGFLKLLTIPDDFEYRVLNIHPSLIPAFCGHGFYGHKVHQGVLDYGCQISGCTVHFVDNHYDHGRIVAQQAVPVLPNDDASTLQQRVFQAECELYPAVVTAYLDGRLQVSGRRVVMKSNE
;
A
#
# COMPACT_ATOMS: atom_id res chain seq x y z
N MET A 1 -13.41 5.13 25.00
CA MET A 1 -13.38 5.56 23.59
C MET A 1 -13.99 4.43 22.79
N LEU A 2 -15.12 4.68 22.11
CA LEU A 2 -15.76 3.65 21.28
C LEU A 2 -15.01 3.61 19.94
N PHE A 3 -14.70 2.41 19.46
CA PHE A 3 -14.16 2.16 18.13
C PHE A 3 -15.29 1.62 17.27
N ASP A 4 -15.56 2.30 16.17
CA ASP A 4 -16.55 1.87 15.19
C ASP A 4 -15.92 0.93 14.17
N ALA A 5 -16.70 0.01 13.64
CA ALA A 5 -16.31 -0.71 12.44
C ALA A 5 -16.02 0.32 11.32
N LEU A 6 -15.10 0.00 10.42
CA LEU A 6 -14.90 0.82 9.22
C LEU A 6 -16.25 1.03 8.54
N PRO A 7 -16.60 2.28 8.17
CA PRO A 7 -17.82 2.54 7.43
C PRO A 7 -17.80 1.67 6.16
N LYS A 8 -18.70 0.69 6.08
CA LYS A 8 -18.78 -0.27 4.99
C LYS A 8 -17.44 -0.98 4.71
N ALA A 9 -16.85 -1.65 5.72
CA ALA A 9 -15.96 -2.74 5.43
C ALA A 9 -16.70 -3.63 4.43
N TYR A 10 -16.20 -3.68 3.20
CA TYR A 10 -16.87 -4.37 2.11
C TYR A 10 -16.98 -5.86 2.48
N GLN A 11 -18.18 -6.28 2.82
CA GLN A 11 -18.48 -7.67 3.19
C GLN A 11 -18.80 -8.47 1.91
N GLY A 12 -17.80 -8.90 1.18
CA GLY A 12 -18.21 -9.63 -0.01
C GLY A 12 -17.13 -10.48 -0.62
N ASN A 13 -16.07 -9.91 -1.09
CA ASN A 13 -15.02 -10.66 -1.75
C ASN A 13 -13.64 -10.24 -1.24
N ARG A 14 -12.65 -11.05 -1.54
CA ARG A 14 -11.25 -10.80 -1.13
C ARG A 14 -10.42 -10.26 -2.31
N LYS A 15 -11.05 -9.58 -3.26
CA LYS A 15 -10.39 -9.02 -4.43
C LYS A 15 -9.73 -7.69 -4.11
N ILE A 16 -8.47 -7.56 -4.50
CA ILE A 16 -7.72 -6.31 -4.41
C ILE A 16 -7.26 -5.84 -5.79
N ALA A 17 -7.18 -4.52 -5.97
CA ALA A 17 -6.43 -3.91 -7.06
C ALA A 17 -5.09 -3.44 -6.53
N VAL A 18 -4.00 -3.68 -7.24
CA VAL A 18 -2.67 -3.21 -6.85
C VAL A 18 -2.20 -2.14 -7.83
N PHE A 19 -1.84 -0.94 -7.29
CA PHE A 19 -1.37 0.18 -8.09
C PHE A 19 0.15 0.30 -7.98
N ILE A 20 0.82 0.44 -9.13
CA ILE A 20 2.28 0.52 -9.23
C ILE A 20 2.73 1.69 -10.11
N SER A 21 3.96 2.20 -9.88
CA SER A 21 4.61 3.17 -10.77
C SER A 21 6.00 2.72 -11.24
N GLY A 22 6.64 1.80 -10.53
CA GLY A 22 8.05 1.44 -10.70
C GLY A 22 8.34 -0.06 -10.69
N GLY A 23 9.36 -0.45 -9.93
CA GLY A 23 9.95 -1.79 -9.92
C GLY A 23 9.01 -2.93 -9.54
N GLY A 24 8.00 -2.67 -8.68
CA GLY A 24 6.97 -3.64 -8.33
C GLY A 24 7.38 -4.69 -7.30
N THR A 25 8.43 -4.46 -6.52
CA THR A 25 8.89 -5.41 -5.49
C THR A 25 7.81 -5.68 -4.43
N THR A 26 7.04 -4.68 -4.06
CA THR A 26 5.89 -4.83 -3.14
C THR A 26 4.75 -5.64 -3.78
N LEU A 27 4.48 -5.47 -5.09
CA LEU A 27 3.53 -6.32 -5.81
C LEU A 27 4.01 -7.78 -5.84
N ASP A 28 5.27 -8.03 -6.17
CA ASP A 28 5.86 -9.37 -6.16
C ASP A 28 5.73 -10.02 -4.78
N ASN A 29 6.00 -9.26 -3.71
CA ASN A 29 5.82 -9.73 -2.34
C ASN A 29 4.36 -10.14 -2.05
N LEU A 30 3.38 -9.33 -2.44
CA LEU A 30 1.96 -9.67 -2.26
C LEU A 30 1.58 -10.95 -3.02
N ILE A 31 2.06 -11.12 -4.25
CA ILE A 31 1.83 -12.33 -5.05
C ILE A 31 2.43 -13.55 -4.36
N ARG A 32 3.70 -13.47 -3.93
CA ARG A 32 4.40 -14.56 -3.24
C ARG A 32 3.77 -14.91 -1.89
N HIS A 33 3.39 -13.91 -1.12
CA HIS A 33 2.71 -14.14 0.16
C HIS A 33 1.41 -14.93 -0.05
N ARG A 34 0.57 -14.50 -1.01
CA ARG A 34 -0.66 -15.24 -1.35
C ARG A 34 -0.36 -16.68 -1.75
N GLN A 35 0.65 -16.90 -2.58
CA GLN A 35 1.02 -18.23 -3.04
C GLN A 35 1.50 -19.11 -1.88
N ALA A 36 2.35 -18.59 -1.01
CA ALA A 36 2.84 -19.31 0.17
C ALA A 36 1.71 -19.73 1.13
N GLU A 37 0.69 -18.89 1.31
CA GLU A 37 -0.50 -19.24 2.12
C GLU A 37 -1.25 -20.44 1.51
N ILE A 38 -1.45 -20.44 0.19
CA ILE A 38 -2.12 -21.54 -0.53
C ILE A 38 -1.29 -22.84 -0.44
N GLU A 39 0.04 -22.77 -0.65
CA GLU A 39 0.92 -23.91 -0.58
C GLU A 39 0.97 -24.55 0.82
N GLN A 40 0.71 -23.77 1.87
CA GLN A 40 0.57 -24.23 3.25
C GLN A 40 -0.83 -24.78 3.56
N GLY A 41 -1.71 -24.91 2.57
CA GLY A 41 -3.06 -25.43 2.72
C GLY A 41 -4.04 -24.43 3.38
N ARG A 42 -3.65 -23.15 3.48
CA ARG A 42 -4.54 -22.09 4.00
C ARG A 42 -5.38 -21.50 2.86
N LEU A 43 -6.49 -20.88 3.21
CA LEU A 43 -7.29 -20.11 2.26
C LEU A 43 -6.46 -18.91 1.74
N ALA A 44 -6.62 -18.61 0.45
CA ALA A 44 -6.00 -17.43 -0.13
C ALA A 44 -6.43 -16.16 0.64
N PRO A 45 -5.47 -15.39 1.21
CA PRO A 45 -5.80 -14.22 2.02
C PRO A 45 -6.46 -13.11 1.19
N TYR A 46 -6.19 -13.07 -0.10
CA TYR A 46 -6.76 -12.17 -1.10
C TYR A 46 -6.55 -12.70 -2.51
N GLU A 47 -7.29 -12.14 -3.46
CA GLU A 47 -7.08 -12.29 -4.90
C GLU A 47 -6.62 -10.95 -5.47
N VAL A 48 -5.50 -10.93 -6.21
CA VAL A 48 -5.12 -9.74 -6.99
C VAL A 48 -5.90 -9.76 -8.29
N ALA A 49 -7.04 -9.05 -8.32
CA ALA A 49 -7.96 -9.06 -9.46
C ALA A 49 -7.44 -8.24 -10.64
N THR A 50 -6.67 -7.17 -10.37
CA THR A 50 -6.08 -6.33 -11.42
C THR A 50 -4.87 -5.58 -10.90
N VAL A 51 -3.93 -5.26 -11.79
CA VAL A 51 -2.82 -4.35 -11.53
C VAL A 51 -2.98 -3.11 -12.41
N ILE A 52 -2.96 -1.93 -11.79
CA ILE A 52 -3.00 -0.65 -12.49
C ILE A 52 -1.62 0.02 -12.40
N SER A 53 -1.04 0.30 -13.55
CA SER A 53 0.25 0.97 -13.62
C SER A 53 0.12 2.41 -14.12
N SER A 54 0.82 3.35 -13.48
CA SER A 54 0.91 4.73 -13.97
C SER A 54 1.88 4.90 -15.15
N SER A 55 2.63 3.86 -15.50
CA SER A 55 3.61 3.86 -16.57
C SER A 55 3.62 2.53 -17.34
N PRO A 56 3.65 2.54 -18.67
CA PRO A 56 3.84 1.33 -19.46
C PRO A 56 5.22 0.71 -19.29
N LEU A 57 6.18 1.47 -18.74
CA LEU A 57 7.57 1.05 -18.52
C LEU A 57 7.80 0.56 -17.08
N ALA A 58 6.76 0.46 -16.26
CA ALA A 58 6.90 -0.02 -14.88
C ALA A 58 7.37 -1.47 -14.86
N GLY A 59 8.52 -1.70 -14.24
CA GLY A 59 9.12 -3.05 -14.13
C GLY A 59 8.23 -4.07 -13.43
N GLY A 60 7.33 -3.60 -12.57
CA GLY A 60 6.37 -4.44 -11.86
C GLY A 60 5.34 -5.13 -12.75
N LEU A 61 5.08 -4.62 -13.96
CA LEU A 61 4.16 -5.26 -14.92
C LEU A 61 4.57 -6.70 -15.26
N LYS A 62 5.87 -7.00 -15.25
CA LYS A 62 6.38 -8.36 -15.48
C LYS A 62 5.85 -9.37 -14.46
N PHE A 63 5.76 -8.97 -13.18
CA PHE A 63 5.27 -9.84 -12.11
C PHE A 63 3.79 -10.15 -12.27
N ALA A 64 2.98 -9.14 -12.65
CA ALA A 64 1.57 -9.33 -12.96
C ALA A 64 1.38 -10.28 -14.16
N THR A 65 2.16 -10.09 -15.24
CA THR A 65 2.12 -10.96 -16.42
C THR A 65 2.50 -12.40 -16.09
N GLN A 66 3.57 -12.61 -15.31
CA GLN A 66 4.00 -13.96 -14.89
C GLN A 66 2.93 -14.65 -14.01
N ALA A 67 2.22 -13.89 -13.19
CA ALA A 67 1.14 -14.39 -12.35
C ALA A 67 -0.23 -14.43 -13.08
N GLN A 68 -0.27 -14.12 -14.37
CA GLN A 68 -1.49 -14.07 -15.19
C GLN A 68 -2.57 -13.12 -14.65
N ILE A 69 -2.13 -12.03 -13.99
CA ILE A 69 -3.03 -11.01 -13.43
C ILE A 69 -3.33 -9.96 -14.53
N PRO A 70 -4.60 -9.60 -14.75
CA PRO A 70 -4.97 -8.53 -15.68
C PRO A 70 -4.28 -7.21 -15.35
N THR A 71 -3.76 -6.52 -16.36
CA THR A 71 -3.07 -5.25 -16.19
C THR A 71 -3.70 -4.13 -16.99
N GLN A 72 -3.71 -2.92 -16.44
CA GLN A 72 -4.14 -1.70 -17.11
C GLN A 72 -3.11 -0.59 -16.92
N VAL A 73 -2.86 0.21 -17.95
CA VAL A 73 -2.01 1.38 -17.85
C VAL A 73 -2.87 2.63 -17.87
N VAL A 74 -2.86 3.40 -16.80
CA VAL A 74 -3.55 4.69 -16.69
C VAL A 74 -2.50 5.79 -16.57
N LYS A 75 -2.47 6.72 -17.52
CA LYS A 75 -1.50 7.81 -17.56
C LYS A 75 -1.96 8.97 -16.70
N PHE A 76 -1.18 9.30 -15.68
CA PHE A 76 -1.40 10.45 -14.80
C PHE A 76 -0.62 11.66 -15.34
N GLY A 77 -1.34 12.72 -15.71
CA GLY A 77 -0.72 13.98 -16.11
C GLY A 77 -0.22 14.78 -14.92
N MET A 78 0.16 16.04 -15.17
CA MET A 78 0.74 16.94 -14.16
C MET A 78 -0.25 17.98 -13.63
N THR A 79 -1.37 18.19 -14.31
CA THR A 79 -2.41 19.15 -13.88
C THR A 79 -3.42 18.47 -12.96
N GLU A 80 -4.03 19.24 -12.06
CA GLU A 80 -5.09 18.76 -11.17
C GLU A 80 -6.22 18.07 -11.94
N ALA A 81 -6.67 18.69 -13.03
CA ALA A 81 -7.72 18.13 -13.89
C ALA A 81 -7.32 16.75 -14.48
N SER A 82 -6.05 16.61 -14.92
CA SER A 82 -5.55 15.34 -15.46
C SER A 82 -5.37 14.27 -14.39
N LEU A 83 -4.96 14.65 -13.17
CA LEU A 83 -4.87 13.74 -12.02
C LEU A 83 -6.26 13.23 -11.62
N LYS A 84 -7.24 14.13 -11.56
CA LYS A 84 -8.63 13.79 -11.24
C LYS A 84 -9.25 12.85 -12.29
N ALA A 85 -9.05 13.13 -13.58
CA ALA A 85 -9.54 12.28 -14.66
C ALA A 85 -8.89 10.89 -14.64
N ALA A 86 -7.57 10.82 -14.44
CA ALA A 86 -6.85 9.54 -14.34
C ALA A 86 -7.27 8.75 -13.10
N SER A 87 -7.48 9.41 -11.97
CA SER A 87 -8.01 8.77 -10.75
C SER A 87 -9.40 8.19 -11.02
N ALA A 88 -10.31 8.95 -11.63
CA ALA A 88 -11.64 8.48 -11.98
C ALA A 88 -11.57 7.23 -12.87
N GLN A 89 -10.74 7.24 -13.94
CA GLN A 89 -10.52 6.08 -14.81
C GLN A 89 -10.00 4.87 -14.01
N ALA A 90 -9.02 5.05 -13.12
CA ALA A 90 -8.46 3.97 -12.33
C ALA A 90 -9.51 3.35 -11.39
N PHE A 91 -10.35 4.18 -10.75
CA PHE A 91 -11.42 3.68 -9.87
C PHE A 91 -12.58 3.02 -10.65
N GLU A 92 -12.87 3.44 -11.88
CA GLU A 92 -13.82 2.70 -12.76
C GLU A 92 -13.32 1.28 -13.06
N ILE A 93 -12.03 1.11 -13.33
CA ILE A 93 -11.42 -0.22 -13.50
C ILE A 93 -11.59 -1.05 -12.23
N CYS A 94 -11.38 -0.43 -11.06
CA CYS A 94 -11.57 -1.09 -9.76
C CYS A 94 -13.03 -1.55 -9.56
N ARG A 95 -14.02 -0.72 -9.91
CA ARG A 95 -15.46 -1.07 -9.85
C ARG A 95 -15.78 -2.21 -10.77
N ALA A 96 -15.31 -2.14 -12.04
CA ALA A 96 -15.53 -3.21 -13.03
C ALA A 96 -14.91 -4.55 -12.60
N ALA A 97 -13.79 -4.53 -11.88
CA ALA A 97 -13.13 -5.71 -11.31
C ALA A 97 -13.74 -6.17 -9.96
N ASP A 98 -14.74 -5.44 -9.46
CA ASP A 98 -15.41 -5.71 -8.17
C ASP A 98 -14.43 -5.85 -7.01
N VAL A 99 -13.43 -4.93 -6.90
CA VAL A 99 -12.42 -5.00 -5.84
C VAL A 99 -12.93 -4.43 -4.52
N SER A 100 -12.55 -5.07 -3.42
CA SER A 100 -12.85 -4.63 -2.06
C SER A 100 -11.88 -3.56 -1.58
N LEU A 101 -10.63 -3.62 -2.02
CA LEU A 101 -9.53 -2.80 -1.52
C LEU A 101 -8.56 -2.45 -2.64
N VAL A 102 -8.11 -1.21 -2.68
CA VAL A 102 -6.97 -0.76 -3.49
C VAL A 102 -5.72 -0.74 -2.63
N VAL A 103 -4.63 -1.30 -3.14
CA VAL A 103 -3.34 -1.42 -2.46
C VAL A 103 -2.28 -0.68 -3.28
N LEU A 104 -1.73 0.39 -2.75
CA LEU A 104 -0.66 1.14 -3.40
C LEU A 104 0.69 0.47 -3.11
N ALA A 105 1.35 -0.01 -4.14
CA ALA A 105 2.61 -0.75 -4.08
C ALA A 105 3.73 0.01 -4.82
N GLY A 106 4.23 1.08 -4.23
CA GLY A 106 5.15 2.00 -4.88
C GLY A 106 4.48 2.84 -5.96
N PHE A 107 3.26 3.30 -5.69
CA PHE A 107 2.51 4.19 -6.58
C PHE A 107 2.83 5.65 -6.24
N LEU A 108 3.41 6.39 -7.20
CA LEU A 108 4.00 7.71 -6.96
C LEU A 108 3.11 8.88 -7.42
N LYS A 109 1.84 8.63 -7.71
CA LYS A 109 0.91 9.67 -8.16
C LYS A 109 -0.11 9.98 -7.08
N LEU A 110 -0.48 11.25 -6.98
CA LEU A 110 -1.59 11.65 -6.13
C LEU A 110 -2.90 11.11 -6.73
N LEU A 111 -3.71 10.49 -5.89
CA LEU A 111 -5.04 10.02 -6.25
C LEU A 111 -6.09 10.96 -5.70
N THR A 112 -7.14 11.21 -6.48
CA THR A 112 -8.40 11.74 -5.97
C THR A 112 -9.27 10.56 -5.59
N ILE A 113 -9.47 10.35 -4.29
CA ILE A 113 -10.23 9.22 -3.76
C ILE A 113 -11.73 9.54 -3.85
N PRO A 114 -12.56 8.77 -4.57
CA PRO A 114 -13.99 8.96 -4.59
C PRO A 114 -14.64 8.42 -3.30
N ASP A 115 -15.81 8.93 -2.96
CA ASP A 115 -16.51 8.65 -1.70
C ASP A 115 -16.76 7.15 -1.45
N ASP A 116 -17.02 6.39 -2.52
CA ASP A 116 -17.24 4.94 -2.44
C ASP A 116 -15.94 4.15 -2.18
N PHE A 117 -14.76 4.80 -2.29
CA PHE A 117 -13.46 4.23 -1.93
C PHE A 117 -12.86 4.87 -0.67
N GLU A 118 -13.59 5.68 0.05
CA GLU A 118 -13.15 6.15 1.37
C GLU A 118 -12.88 4.95 2.29
N TYR A 119 -11.71 4.91 2.96
CA TYR A 119 -11.19 3.77 3.74
C TYR A 119 -11.00 2.45 2.95
N ARG A 120 -10.97 2.52 1.64
CA ARG A 120 -10.73 1.35 0.77
C ARG A 120 -9.45 1.49 -0.05
N VAL A 121 -8.54 2.36 0.34
CA VAL A 121 -7.22 2.52 -0.27
C VAL A 121 -6.16 2.51 0.82
N LEU A 122 -5.22 1.57 0.73
CA LEU A 122 -4.06 1.47 1.62
C LEU A 122 -2.79 1.81 0.87
N ASN A 123 -1.86 2.46 1.57
CA ASN A 123 -0.49 2.68 1.11
C ASN A 123 0.50 2.17 2.16
N ILE A 124 1.68 1.75 1.70
CA ILE A 124 2.83 1.53 2.55
C ILE A 124 3.91 2.57 2.23
N HIS A 125 4.39 3.24 3.28
CA HIS A 125 5.43 4.27 3.19
C HIS A 125 6.66 3.84 3.98
N PRO A 126 7.89 3.97 3.44
CA PRO A 126 9.11 3.41 4.03
C PRO A 126 9.71 4.30 5.14
N SER A 127 8.85 4.92 5.96
CA SER A 127 9.26 5.61 7.20
C SER A 127 8.20 5.46 8.29
N LEU A 128 8.55 5.90 9.49
CA LEU A 128 7.61 6.05 10.61
C LEU A 128 6.91 7.41 10.50
N ILE A 129 5.77 7.49 9.79
CA ILE A 129 4.98 8.72 9.68
C ILE A 129 4.65 9.26 11.09
N PRO A 130 4.78 10.58 11.35
CA PRO A 130 4.85 11.69 10.39
C PRO A 130 6.26 12.12 9.94
N ALA A 131 7.31 11.39 10.28
CA ALA A 131 8.67 11.74 9.88
C ALA A 131 8.97 11.25 8.44
N PHE A 132 9.77 12.01 7.69
CA PHE A 132 10.26 11.68 6.35
C PHE A 132 9.16 11.21 5.38
N CYS A 133 8.03 11.92 5.34
CA CYS A 133 6.89 11.61 4.50
C CYS A 133 6.38 12.86 3.76
N GLY A 134 5.41 12.68 2.86
CA GLY A 134 4.85 13.75 2.07
C GLY A 134 5.56 13.96 0.73
N HIS A 135 5.22 15.08 0.07
CA HIS A 135 5.70 15.36 -1.27
C HIS A 135 7.24 15.36 -1.36
N GLY A 136 7.79 14.55 -2.24
CA GLY A 136 9.25 14.45 -2.47
C GLY A 136 9.97 13.37 -1.66
N PHE A 137 9.35 12.81 -0.62
CA PHE A 137 9.91 11.70 0.14
C PHE A 137 9.40 10.36 -0.41
N TYR A 138 10.22 9.68 -1.21
CA TYR A 138 9.95 8.34 -1.74
C TYR A 138 11.25 7.58 -2.03
N GLY A 139 11.19 6.26 -1.95
CA GLY A 139 12.30 5.37 -2.27
C GLY A 139 13.57 5.72 -1.50
N HIS A 140 14.71 5.71 -2.16
CA HIS A 140 16.03 5.95 -1.58
C HIS A 140 16.16 7.29 -0.81
N LYS A 141 15.41 8.34 -1.23
CA LYS A 141 15.45 9.66 -0.57
C LYS A 141 14.97 9.62 0.89
N VAL A 142 14.04 8.73 1.21
CA VAL A 142 13.53 8.57 2.58
C VAL A 142 14.67 8.06 3.48
N HIS A 143 15.35 7.00 3.06
CA HIS A 143 16.42 6.38 3.85
C HIS A 143 17.63 7.28 3.98
N GLN A 144 17.99 8.01 2.91
CA GLN A 144 19.04 9.03 2.98
C GLN A 144 18.69 10.13 3.97
N GLY A 145 17.43 10.63 3.95
CA GLY A 145 16.96 11.64 4.91
C GLY A 145 17.03 11.16 6.37
N VAL A 146 16.70 9.89 6.62
CA VAL A 146 16.83 9.27 7.95
C VAL A 146 18.28 9.27 8.43
N LEU A 147 19.22 8.89 7.56
CA LEU A 147 20.64 8.85 7.87
C LEU A 147 21.23 10.25 8.07
N ASP A 148 20.91 11.20 7.17
CA ASP A 148 21.38 12.58 7.24
C ASP A 148 20.92 13.30 8.51
N TYR A 149 19.73 12.95 9.01
CA TYR A 149 19.19 13.47 10.27
C TYR A 149 19.83 12.82 11.50
N GLY A 150 20.47 11.65 11.37
CA GLY A 150 21.08 10.90 12.48
C GLY A 150 20.07 10.10 13.30
N CYS A 151 18.97 9.65 12.72
CA CYS A 151 17.99 8.82 13.42
C CYS A 151 18.60 7.48 13.85
N GLN A 152 18.21 6.98 15.03
CA GLN A 152 18.60 5.66 15.54
C GLN A 152 17.56 4.58 15.19
N ILE A 153 16.34 5.00 14.79
CA ILE A 153 15.21 4.13 14.46
C ILE A 153 14.57 4.66 13.18
N SER A 154 14.26 3.75 12.27
CA SER A 154 13.45 3.94 11.08
C SER A 154 12.32 2.91 11.07
N GLY A 155 11.69 2.69 9.93
CA GLY A 155 10.64 1.68 9.78
C GLY A 155 9.74 1.94 8.60
N CYS A 156 8.55 1.33 8.64
CA CYS A 156 7.51 1.53 7.63
C CYS A 156 6.15 1.79 8.29
N THR A 157 5.27 2.40 7.51
CA THR A 157 3.91 2.74 7.93
C THR A 157 2.92 2.28 6.87
N VAL A 158 1.92 1.50 7.27
CA VAL A 158 0.72 1.27 6.48
C VAL A 158 -0.35 2.24 6.96
N HIS A 159 -0.94 2.97 6.02
CA HIS A 159 -1.97 3.96 6.32
C HIS A 159 -3.09 3.94 5.26
N PHE A 160 -4.27 4.39 5.63
CA PHE A 160 -5.30 4.73 4.66
C PHE A 160 -4.88 5.93 3.83
N VAL A 161 -5.22 5.92 2.55
CA VAL A 161 -4.95 7.04 1.65
C VAL A 161 -6.13 8.01 1.69
N ASP A 162 -5.83 9.28 1.80
CA ASP A 162 -6.75 10.39 1.56
C ASP A 162 -6.25 11.24 0.38
N ASN A 163 -6.83 12.43 0.19
CA ASN A 163 -6.47 13.32 -0.92
C ASN A 163 -5.18 14.13 -0.68
N HIS A 164 -4.35 13.73 0.31
CA HIS A 164 -3.07 14.34 0.66
C HIS A 164 -1.98 13.28 0.73
N TYR A 165 -0.74 13.64 0.37
CA TYR A 165 0.38 12.70 0.47
C TYR A 165 0.64 12.27 1.92
N ASP A 166 0.65 10.97 2.15
CA ASP A 166 1.04 10.29 3.41
C ASP A 166 0.35 10.84 4.68
N HIS A 167 -0.86 11.39 4.53
CA HIS A 167 -1.58 12.09 5.60
C HIS A 167 -2.67 11.24 6.26
N GLY A 168 -3.18 10.24 5.58
CA GLY A 168 -4.30 9.41 6.03
C GLY A 168 -4.06 8.72 7.38
N ARG A 169 -5.08 8.05 7.90
CA ARG A 169 -4.99 7.38 9.22
C ARG A 169 -4.01 6.24 9.19
N ILE A 170 -3.09 6.22 10.15
CA ILE A 170 -2.13 5.13 10.33
C ILE A 170 -2.86 3.89 10.81
N VAL A 171 -2.64 2.77 10.10
CA VAL A 171 -3.18 1.45 10.45
C VAL A 171 -2.18 0.66 11.29
N ALA A 172 -0.94 0.58 10.83
CA ALA A 172 0.12 -0.13 11.53
C ALA A 172 1.49 0.46 11.18
N GLN A 173 2.43 0.31 12.09
CA GLN A 173 3.83 0.72 11.90
C GLN A 173 4.75 -0.38 12.42
N GLN A 174 5.87 -0.58 11.73
CA GLN A 174 6.93 -1.48 12.18
C GLN A 174 8.25 -0.73 12.20
N ALA A 175 8.88 -0.69 13.37
CA ALA A 175 10.16 -0.03 13.57
C ALA A 175 11.31 -0.99 13.27
N VAL A 176 12.40 -0.43 12.70
CA VAL A 176 13.67 -1.12 12.50
C VAL A 176 14.82 -0.25 13.03
N PRO A 177 15.91 -0.85 13.54
CA PRO A 177 17.09 -0.09 13.96
C PRO A 177 17.83 0.50 12.76
N VAL A 178 18.44 1.66 12.93
CA VAL A 178 19.48 2.20 12.06
C VAL A 178 20.83 1.79 12.64
N LEU A 179 21.64 1.06 11.86
CA LEU A 179 22.92 0.55 12.32
C LEU A 179 24.07 1.51 12.00
N PRO A 180 25.16 1.51 12.78
CA PRO A 180 26.24 2.47 12.62
C PRO A 180 26.90 2.50 11.21
N ASN A 181 26.86 1.38 10.50
CA ASN A 181 27.46 1.25 9.17
C ASN A 181 26.42 1.21 8.04
N ASP A 182 25.17 1.64 8.31
CA ASP A 182 24.16 1.73 7.26
C ASP A 182 24.50 2.81 6.26
N ASP A 183 24.32 2.46 5.00
CA ASP A 183 24.02 3.38 3.92
C ASP A 183 22.52 3.34 3.59
N ALA A 184 22.08 4.21 2.70
CA ALA A 184 20.66 4.27 2.34
C ALA A 184 20.15 2.96 1.71
N SER A 185 21.01 2.18 1.06
CA SER A 185 20.63 0.91 0.44
C SER A 185 20.46 -0.19 1.48
N THR A 186 21.36 -0.30 2.44
CA THR A 186 21.26 -1.28 3.53
C THR A 186 20.07 -1.02 4.45
N LEU A 187 19.83 0.26 4.77
CA LEU A 187 18.64 0.65 5.52
C LEU A 187 17.35 0.37 4.74
N GLN A 188 17.34 0.68 3.41
CA GLN A 188 16.21 0.39 2.53
C GLN A 188 15.87 -1.11 2.52
N GLN A 189 16.87 -1.98 2.42
CA GLN A 189 16.66 -3.43 2.43
C GLN A 189 16.03 -3.89 3.75
N ARG A 190 16.49 -3.37 4.89
CA ARG A 190 15.94 -3.71 6.21
C ARG A 190 14.52 -3.21 6.38
N VAL A 191 14.22 -1.99 5.96
CA VAL A 191 12.84 -1.45 5.97
C VAL A 191 11.95 -2.27 5.05
N PHE A 192 12.42 -2.63 3.84
CA PHE A 192 11.65 -3.43 2.90
C PHE A 192 11.32 -4.84 3.45
N GLN A 193 12.20 -5.46 4.23
CA GLN A 193 11.88 -6.71 4.92
C GLN A 193 10.69 -6.53 5.89
N ALA A 194 10.67 -5.44 6.65
CA ALA A 194 9.56 -5.12 7.52
C ALA A 194 8.26 -4.83 6.72
N GLU A 195 8.37 -4.15 5.57
CA GLU A 195 7.24 -3.94 4.67
C GLU A 195 6.66 -5.27 4.15
N CYS A 196 7.53 -6.22 3.81
CA CYS A 196 7.14 -7.53 3.29
C CYS A 196 6.29 -8.33 4.28
N GLU A 197 6.48 -8.13 5.57
CA GLU A 197 5.70 -8.76 6.63
C GLU A 197 4.43 -7.97 6.96
N LEU A 198 4.59 -6.66 7.16
CA LEU A 198 3.53 -5.79 7.66
C LEU A 198 2.39 -5.62 6.65
N TYR A 199 2.72 -5.37 5.37
CA TYR A 199 1.71 -4.98 4.40
C TYR A 199 0.71 -6.10 4.08
N PRO A 200 1.12 -7.35 3.78
CA PRO A 200 0.19 -8.44 3.57
C PRO A 200 -0.67 -8.72 4.82
N ALA A 201 -0.10 -8.60 6.02
CA ALA A 201 -0.82 -8.79 7.28
C ALA A 201 -1.94 -7.75 7.45
N VAL A 202 -1.67 -6.47 7.15
CA VAL A 202 -2.68 -5.41 7.20
C VAL A 202 -3.74 -5.58 6.12
N VAL A 203 -3.36 -5.92 4.88
CA VAL A 203 -4.31 -6.20 3.79
C VAL A 203 -5.26 -7.34 4.18
N THR A 204 -4.72 -8.41 4.75
CA THR A 204 -5.51 -9.54 5.23
C THR A 204 -6.44 -9.12 6.37
N ALA A 205 -5.95 -8.38 7.37
CA ALA A 205 -6.73 -7.88 8.48
C ALA A 205 -7.88 -6.96 8.03
N TYR A 206 -7.64 -6.13 7.02
CA TYR A 206 -8.69 -5.31 6.41
C TYR A 206 -9.81 -6.18 5.83
N LEU A 207 -9.45 -7.16 4.99
CA LEU A 207 -10.41 -8.04 4.32
C LEU A 207 -11.13 -9.00 5.30
N ASP A 208 -10.54 -9.26 6.46
CA ASP A 208 -11.15 -10.01 7.56
C ASP A 208 -12.10 -9.13 8.43
N GLY A 209 -12.22 -7.82 8.13
CA GLY A 209 -13.02 -6.91 8.94
C GLY A 209 -12.44 -6.63 10.34
N ARG A 210 -11.15 -6.88 10.55
CA ARG A 210 -10.47 -6.74 11.86
C ARG A 210 -9.99 -5.31 12.16
N LEU A 211 -10.18 -4.35 11.26
CA LEU A 211 -9.82 -2.95 11.49
C LEU A 211 -11.00 -2.18 12.07
N GLN A 212 -10.73 -1.39 13.11
CA GLN A 212 -11.69 -0.48 13.73
C GLN A 212 -11.12 0.93 13.81
N VAL A 213 -11.98 1.95 13.73
CA VAL A 213 -11.58 3.38 13.70
C VAL A 213 -12.21 4.13 14.86
N SER A 214 -11.44 5.04 15.47
CA SER A 214 -11.95 6.06 16.41
C SER A 214 -11.17 7.35 16.21
N GLY A 215 -11.80 8.35 15.65
CA GLY A 215 -11.12 9.58 15.23
C GLY A 215 -9.97 9.29 14.26
N ARG A 216 -8.75 9.68 14.57
CA ARG A 216 -7.56 9.35 13.76
C ARG A 216 -6.95 7.98 14.08
N ARG A 217 -7.36 7.32 15.13
CA ARG A 217 -6.78 6.04 15.56
C ARG A 217 -7.43 4.88 14.82
N VAL A 218 -6.61 3.94 14.38
CA VAL A 218 -7.04 2.65 13.86
C VAL A 218 -6.50 1.57 14.79
N VAL A 219 -7.29 0.55 15.05
CA VAL A 219 -6.91 -0.63 15.84
C VAL A 219 -7.11 -1.86 14.98
N MET A 220 -6.11 -2.70 14.94
CA MET A 220 -6.18 -4.03 14.33
C MET A 220 -6.41 -5.07 15.43
N LYS A 221 -7.56 -5.75 15.38
CA LYS A 221 -7.86 -6.85 16.31
C LYS A 221 -6.99 -8.07 16.01
N SER A 222 -6.59 -8.78 17.06
CA SER A 222 -5.96 -10.10 16.94
C SER A 222 -6.92 -11.09 16.28
N ASN A 223 -6.39 -12.17 15.71
CA ASN A 223 -7.20 -13.33 15.34
C ASN A 223 -7.68 -13.96 16.66
N GLU A 224 -8.99 -14.04 16.87
CA GLU A 224 -9.59 -14.89 17.92
C GLU A 224 -9.54 -16.33 17.48
#